data_712f4108306e6b9ced15bd9b2f4cdcf5
#
_entry.id   712f4108306e6b9ced15bd9b2f4cdcf5
#
_cell.length_a   1.000
_cell.length_b   1.000
_cell.length_c   1.000
_cell.angle_alpha   90.00
_cell.angle_beta   90.00
_cell.angle_gamma   90.00
#
_symmetry.space_group_name_H-M   'P 1'
#
loop_
_entity.id
_entity.type
_entity.pdbx_description
1 polymer ?
#
loop_
_entity_poly.entity_id
_entity_poly.type
_entity_poly.pdbx_seq_one_letter_code
_entity_poly.pdbx_strand_id
1 'polypeptide(L)'
;MRRLLQIPMLIMALLLIGGIGLHILTGQRLLDCFYQCIILLTTVGCREPSPLTDGTKIFIMGYLTCGIGVVTYGAVQFGQILMNTDLQALLERRKMEKDIGLLKDHFIVCGFGRMGATLCEYLETRHTPFVVVDDNPSVFNEDFRARHWKYICGDASHDEILTRAGIKTARGLTTVLPTDADNLYVVLSARLLCPKLQIVARASDDRASQKMLQAGATRVMNPLSSGAIRMARFMLSPSI
;
A
#
# COMPACT_ATOMS: atom_id res chain seq x y z
N MET A 1 11.46 9.41 9.27
CA MET A 1 12.04 10.72 8.91
C MET A 1 13.24 11.15 9.79
N ARG A 2 13.22 11.04 11.12
CA ARG A 2 14.37 11.43 11.97
C ARG A 2 15.67 10.66 11.68
N ARG A 3 15.60 9.38 11.37
CA ARG A 3 16.78 8.53 11.07
C ARG A 3 17.45 8.86 9.73
N LEU A 4 16.68 9.32 8.74
CA LEU A 4 17.21 9.73 7.43
C LEU A 4 18.09 11.00 7.52
N LEU A 5 17.75 11.92 8.43
CA LEU A 5 18.53 13.14 8.68
C LEU A 5 19.82 12.89 9.50
N GLN A 6 19.89 11.76 10.21
CA GLN A 6 21.05 11.42 11.03
C GLN A 6 22.29 11.04 10.19
N ILE A 7 22.10 10.37 9.04
CA ILE A 7 23.19 9.93 8.17
C ILE A 7 23.96 11.12 7.58
N PRO A 8 23.34 12.09 6.88
CA PRO A 8 24.05 13.24 6.36
C PRO A 8 24.69 14.09 7.47
N MET A 9 24.05 14.15 8.65
CA MET A 9 24.60 14.86 9.80
C MET A 9 25.87 14.17 10.35
N LEU A 10 25.89 12.84 10.41
CA LEU A 10 27.07 12.05 10.81
C LEU A 10 28.21 12.20 9.80
N ILE A 11 27.92 12.16 8.50
CA ILE A 11 28.92 12.35 7.44
C ILE A 11 29.48 13.78 7.50
N MET A 12 28.65 14.79 7.69
CA MET A 12 29.07 16.17 7.85
C MET A 12 29.97 16.36 9.08
N ALA A 13 29.59 15.81 10.21
CA ALA A 13 30.37 15.86 11.43
C ALA A 13 31.75 15.17 11.24
N LEU A 14 31.77 14.01 10.58
CA LEU A 14 32.99 13.29 10.29
C LEU A 14 33.92 14.10 9.37
N LEU A 15 33.38 14.73 8.31
CA LEU A 15 34.15 15.61 7.43
C LEU A 15 34.73 16.82 8.17
N LEU A 16 33.94 17.44 9.05
CA LEU A 16 34.42 18.58 9.87
C LEU A 16 35.55 18.16 10.82
N ILE A 17 35.38 17.06 11.55
CA ILE A 17 36.39 16.54 12.46
C ILE A 17 37.66 16.16 11.70
N GLY A 18 37.53 15.48 10.55
CA GLY A 18 38.67 15.08 9.72
C GLY A 18 39.42 16.29 9.13
N GLY A 19 38.69 17.22 8.52
CA GLY A 19 39.28 18.39 7.88
C GLY A 19 40.01 19.33 8.88
N ILE A 20 39.38 19.59 10.02
CA ILE A 20 39.96 20.41 11.08
C ILE A 20 41.15 19.67 11.75
N GLY A 21 40.99 18.38 12.02
CA GLY A 21 42.07 17.57 12.64
C GLY A 21 43.34 17.50 11.77
N LEU A 22 43.17 17.25 10.45
CA LEU A 22 44.31 17.28 9.51
C LEU A 22 44.91 18.65 9.39
N HIS A 23 44.13 19.72 9.36
CA HIS A 23 44.63 21.09 9.31
C HIS A 23 45.55 21.42 10.52
N ILE A 24 45.12 21.03 11.73
CA ILE A 24 45.90 21.27 12.94
C ILE A 24 47.20 20.43 12.96
N LEU A 25 47.16 19.18 12.48
CA LEU A 25 48.28 18.28 12.52
C LEU A 25 49.32 18.49 11.42
N THR A 26 48.87 18.96 10.22
CA THR A 26 49.73 19.09 9.05
C THR A 26 50.06 20.54 8.68
N GLY A 27 49.30 21.53 9.18
CA GLY A 27 49.45 22.96 8.81
C GLY A 27 49.04 23.27 7.35
N GLN A 28 48.50 22.29 6.63
CA GLN A 28 48.05 22.47 5.23
C GLN A 28 46.79 23.37 5.14
N ARG A 29 46.48 23.87 3.96
CA ARG A 29 45.27 24.68 3.74
C ARG A 29 44.01 23.85 4.08
N LEU A 30 43.07 24.50 4.72
CA LEU A 30 41.84 23.84 5.17
C LEU A 30 41.10 23.13 4.01
N LEU A 31 41.08 23.75 2.83
CA LEU A 31 40.46 23.18 1.63
C LEU A 31 41.12 21.86 1.20
N ASP A 32 42.45 21.80 1.24
CA ASP A 32 43.21 20.59 0.87
C ASP A 32 42.97 19.46 1.89
N CYS A 33 42.81 19.80 3.16
CA CYS A 33 42.49 18.84 4.22
C CYS A 33 41.08 18.26 4.02
N PHE A 34 40.06 19.05 3.71
CA PHE A 34 38.74 18.55 3.40
C PHE A 34 38.73 17.66 2.14
N TYR A 35 39.42 18.06 1.10
CA TYR A 35 39.59 17.28 -0.11
C TYR A 35 40.22 15.91 0.19
N GLN A 36 41.28 15.87 1.00
CA GLN A 36 41.92 14.63 1.44
C GLN A 36 40.95 13.75 2.26
N CYS A 37 40.17 14.34 3.16
CA CYS A 37 39.17 13.59 3.95
C CYS A 37 38.10 12.93 3.06
N ILE A 38 37.62 13.63 2.05
CA ILE A 38 36.64 13.08 1.09
C ILE A 38 37.24 11.89 0.33
N ILE A 39 38.47 12.02 -0.16
CA ILE A 39 39.13 10.95 -0.89
C ILE A 39 39.42 9.74 0.00
N LEU A 40 39.86 9.96 1.25
CA LEU A 40 40.06 8.90 2.24
C LEU A 40 38.76 8.15 2.55
N LEU A 41 37.65 8.87 2.74
CA LEU A 41 36.34 8.28 3.01
C LEU A 41 35.76 7.51 1.82
N THR A 42 36.01 8.00 0.59
CA THR A 42 35.50 7.33 -0.62
C THR A 42 36.35 6.16 -1.08
N THR A 43 37.43 5.83 -0.33
CA THR A 43 38.34 4.70 -0.63
C THR A 43 38.99 4.77 -2.03
N VAL A 44 38.97 5.96 -2.68
CA VAL A 44 39.54 6.13 -4.02
C VAL A 44 41.08 6.07 -3.98
N GLY A 45 41.66 6.30 -2.83
CA GLY A 45 43.10 6.28 -2.63
C GLY A 45 43.78 7.60 -3.00
N CYS A 46 44.71 8.05 -2.20
CA CYS A 46 45.42 9.29 -2.40
C CYS A 46 46.88 9.25 -2.05
N ARG A 47 47.54 10.35 -2.46
CA ARG A 47 48.82 10.72 -1.87
C ARG A 47 48.67 10.84 -0.35
N GLU A 48 49.65 10.28 0.34
CA GLU A 48 49.75 10.42 1.78
C GLU A 48 49.88 11.91 2.14
N PRO A 49 49.15 12.40 3.15
CA PRO A 49 49.30 13.77 3.60
C PRO A 49 50.74 14.01 4.10
N SER A 50 51.38 15.04 3.61
CA SER A 50 52.75 15.40 4.03
C SER A 50 52.69 16.63 4.95
N PRO A 51 53.38 16.66 6.09
CA PRO A 51 54.31 15.64 6.65
C PRO A 51 53.62 14.53 7.45
N LEU A 52 54.09 13.30 7.28
CA LEU A 52 53.64 12.12 8.04
C LEU A 52 54.36 12.06 9.39
N THR A 53 53.82 12.76 10.36
CA THR A 53 54.24 12.56 11.76
C THR A 53 53.47 11.36 12.33
N ASP A 54 53.99 10.73 13.39
CA ASP A 54 53.31 9.58 14.03
C ASP A 54 51.95 9.98 14.56
N GLY A 55 51.76 11.22 15.03
CA GLY A 55 50.47 11.76 15.44
C GLY A 55 49.45 11.80 14.28
N THR A 56 49.91 12.22 13.08
CA THR A 56 49.06 12.24 11.87
C THR A 56 48.66 10.84 11.46
N LYS A 57 49.53 9.85 11.55
CA LYS A 57 49.21 8.44 11.24
C LYS A 57 48.15 7.88 12.19
N ILE A 58 48.32 8.09 13.50
CA ILE A 58 47.35 7.63 14.52
C ILE A 58 45.97 8.27 14.26
N PHE A 59 45.93 9.58 13.97
CA PHE A 59 44.72 10.30 13.67
C PHE A 59 44.01 9.73 12.43
N ILE A 60 44.73 9.50 11.32
CA ILE A 60 44.18 8.95 10.08
C ILE A 60 43.67 7.52 10.32
N MET A 61 44.36 6.69 11.07
CA MET A 61 43.90 5.31 11.42
C MET A 61 42.55 5.37 12.15
N GLY A 62 42.46 6.20 13.20
CA GLY A 62 41.20 6.39 13.92
C GLY A 62 40.08 6.95 13.06
N TYR A 63 40.38 7.96 12.22
CA TYR A 63 39.47 8.58 11.30
C TYR A 63 38.89 7.58 10.26
N LEU A 64 39.75 6.76 9.66
CA LEU A 64 39.34 5.73 8.71
C LEU A 64 38.48 4.64 9.36
N THR A 65 38.84 4.20 10.56
CA THR A 65 38.07 3.20 11.31
C THR A 65 36.65 3.71 11.60
N CYS A 66 36.54 4.96 12.10
CA CYS A 66 35.24 5.60 12.32
C CYS A 66 34.48 5.83 11.01
N GLY A 67 35.21 6.26 9.96
CA GLY A 67 34.64 6.53 8.65
C GLY A 67 34.00 5.31 7.99
N ILE A 68 34.69 4.18 8.01
CA ILE A 68 34.16 2.90 7.50
C ILE A 68 32.90 2.52 8.28
N GLY A 69 32.89 2.68 9.60
CA GLY A 69 31.72 2.43 10.43
C GLY A 69 30.50 3.27 10.03
N VAL A 70 30.70 4.57 9.81
CA VAL A 70 29.63 5.50 9.41
C VAL A 70 29.10 5.17 7.99
N VAL A 71 30.00 4.90 7.05
CA VAL A 71 29.64 4.56 5.65
C VAL A 71 28.88 3.23 5.62
N THR A 72 29.35 2.21 6.34
CA THR A 72 28.69 0.90 6.42
C THR A 72 27.30 1.03 7.06
N TYR A 73 27.18 1.77 8.15
CA TYR A 73 25.90 2.06 8.78
C TYR A 73 24.93 2.76 7.80
N GLY A 74 25.43 3.75 7.05
CA GLY A 74 24.64 4.43 6.04
C GLY A 74 24.16 3.51 4.92
N ALA A 75 25.03 2.62 4.43
CA ALA A 75 24.70 1.65 3.40
C ALA A 75 23.61 0.66 3.87
N VAL A 76 23.71 0.15 5.09
CA VAL A 76 22.71 -0.75 5.68
C VAL A 76 21.37 -0.04 5.84
N GLN A 77 21.36 1.19 6.36
CA GLN A 77 20.14 1.98 6.50
C GLN A 77 19.49 2.30 5.15
N PHE A 78 20.29 2.62 4.13
CA PHE A 78 19.81 2.86 2.78
C PHE A 78 19.20 1.58 2.18
N GLY A 79 19.86 0.42 2.37
CA GLY A 79 19.31 -0.88 1.97
C GLY A 79 17.97 -1.18 2.65
N GLN A 80 17.84 -0.89 3.94
CA GLN A 80 16.57 -1.05 4.68
C GLN A 80 15.45 -0.13 4.12
N ILE A 81 15.79 1.08 3.68
CA ILE A 81 14.81 2.01 3.06
C ILE A 81 14.33 1.46 1.72
N LEU A 82 15.22 0.90 0.91
CA LEU A 82 14.86 0.28 -0.37
C LEU A 82 14.01 -0.99 -0.19
N MET A 83 14.24 -1.72 0.90
CA MET A 83 13.47 -2.92 1.26
C MET A 83 12.19 -2.60 2.04
N ASN A 84 11.96 -1.33 2.42
CA ASN A 84 10.76 -0.96 3.16
C ASN A 84 9.51 -1.26 2.32
N THR A 85 8.72 -2.20 2.81
CA THR A 85 7.42 -2.64 2.30
C THR A 85 6.46 -1.48 2.02
N ASP A 86 6.59 -0.38 2.77
CA ASP A 86 5.74 0.82 2.61
C ASP A 86 5.91 1.52 1.27
N LEU A 87 7.15 1.61 0.74
CA LEU A 87 7.39 2.24 -0.57
C LEU A 87 6.87 1.37 -1.71
N GLN A 88 7.09 0.06 -1.62
CA GLN A 88 6.56 -0.91 -2.60
C GLN A 88 5.02 -0.90 -2.56
N ALA A 89 4.43 -0.93 -1.38
CA ALA A 89 2.97 -0.85 -1.21
C ALA A 89 2.38 0.45 -1.80
N LEU A 90 3.05 1.59 -1.65
CA LEU A 90 2.62 2.85 -2.26
C LEU A 90 2.70 2.83 -3.78
N LEU A 91 3.75 2.24 -4.35
CA LEU A 91 3.91 2.08 -5.80
C LEU A 91 2.88 1.11 -6.37
N GLU A 92 2.66 -0.03 -5.71
CA GLU A 92 1.61 -0.98 -6.06
C GLU A 92 0.21 -0.34 -6.01
N ARG A 93 -0.07 0.43 -4.96
CA ARG A 93 -1.33 1.17 -4.83
C ARG A 93 -1.56 2.13 -6.00
N ARG A 94 -0.57 2.94 -6.35
CA ARG A 94 -0.66 3.88 -7.49
C ARG A 94 -0.84 3.15 -8.82
N LYS A 95 -0.13 2.04 -9.02
CA LYS A 95 -0.30 1.20 -10.21
C LYS A 95 -1.70 0.61 -10.26
N MET A 96 -2.18 0.06 -9.14
CA MET A 96 -3.52 -0.51 -9.01
C MET A 96 -4.61 0.53 -9.33
N GLU A 97 -4.51 1.74 -8.77
CA GLU A 97 -5.46 2.83 -9.04
C GLU A 97 -5.46 3.26 -10.51
N LYS A 98 -4.28 3.32 -11.15
CA LYS A 98 -4.19 3.59 -12.58
C LYS A 98 -4.85 2.49 -13.41
N ASP A 99 -4.62 1.23 -13.06
CA ASP A 99 -5.19 0.08 -13.74
C ASP A 99 -6.72 0.02 -13.57
N ILE A 100 -7.23 0.37 -12.38
CA ILE A 100 -8.68 0.48 -12.12
C ILE A 100 -9.29 1.61 -12.95
N GLY A 101 -8.62 2.76 -13.05
CA GLY A 101 -9.07 3.89 -13.85
C GLY A 101 -9.22 3.61 -15.35
N LEU A 102 -8.54 2.57 -15.85
CA LEU A 102 -8.67 2.12 -17.25
C LEU A 102 -9.79 1.10 -17.46
N LEU A 103 -10.38 0.55 -16.37
CA LEU A 103 -11.46 -0.41 -16.47
C LEU A 103 -12.76 0.24 -16.98
N LYS A 104 -13.44 -0.49 -17.84
CA LYS A 104 -14.79 -0.18 -18.31
C LYS A 104 -15.63 -1.43 -18.22
N ASP A 105 -16.92 -1.26 -17.99
CA ASP A 105 -17.91 -2.36 -17.96
C ASP A 105 -17.57 -3.45 -16.92
N HIS A 106 -16.91 -3.06 -15.82
CA HIS A 106 -16.52 -3.93 -14.72
C HIS A 106 -17.55 -3.91 -13.59
N PHE A 107 -17.45 -4.85 -12.67
CA PHE A 107 -18.25 -4.89 -11.45
C PHE A 107 -17.46 -4.39 -10.24
N ILE A 108 -18.15 -3.75 -9.31
CA ILE A 108 -17.60 -3.35 -8.01
C ILE A 108 -18.21 -4.26 -6.95
N VAL A 109 -17.36 -4.91 -6.14
CA VAL A 109 -17.77 -5.78 -5.03
C VAL A 109 -17.36 -5.12 -3.73
N CYS A 110 -18.35 -4.58 -2.98
CA CYS A 110 -18.13 -3.95 -1.68
C CYS A 110 -18.30 -4.98 -0.57
N GLY A 111 -17.20 -5.29 0.12
CA GLY A 111 -17.08 -6.32 1.15
C GLY A 111 -16.46 -7.61 0.63
N PHE A 112 -15.31 -8.00 1.19
CA PHE A 112 -14.60 -9.24 0.89
C PHE A 112 -14.66 -10.26 2.03
N GLY A 113 -15.85 -10.38 2.63
CA GLY A 113 -16.17 -11.48 3.54
C GLY A 113 -16.47 -12.77 2.78
N ARG A 114 -17.03 -13.77 3.46
CA ARG A 114 -17.39 -15.07 2.85
C ARG A 114 -18.21 -14.95 1.56
N MET A 115 -19.22 -14.08 1.57
CA MET A 115 -20.08 -13.88 0.40
C MET A 115 -19.36 -13.15 -0.73
N GLY A 116 -18.59 -12.11 -0.40
CA GLY A 116 -17.80 -11.35 -1.38
C GLY A 116 -16.74 -12.22 -2.07
N ALA A 117 -16.04 -13.05 -1.31
CA ALA A 117 -15.05 -13.99 -1.86
C ALA A 117 -15.70 -14.95 -2.88
N THR A 118 -16.84 -15.59 -2.53
CA THR A 118 -17.57 -16.48 -3.44
C THR A 118 -18.05 -15.74 -4.71
N LEU A 119 -18.50 -14.47 -4.57
CA LEU A 119 -18.88 -13.65 -5.72
C LEU A 119 -17.70 -13.37 -6.64
N CYS A 120 -16.55 -13.00 -6.07
CA CYS A 120 -15.33 -12.73 -6.84
C CYS A 120 -14.84 -13.99 -7.57
N GLU A 121 -14.82 -15.14 -6.91
CA GLU A 121 -14.49 -16.43 -7.53
C GLU A 121 -15.42 -16.75 -8.70
N TYR A 122 -16.72 -16.53 -8.54
CA TYR A 122 -17.67 -16.75 -9.61
C TYR A 122 -17.46 -15.80 -10.79
N LEU A 123 -17.19 -14.51 -10.53
CA LEU A 123 -16.87 -13.54 -11.58
C LEU A 123 -15.59 -13.89 -12.32
N GLU A 124 -14.57 -14.38 -11.61
CA GLU A 124 -13.31 -14.87 -12.19
C GLU A 124 -13.55 -16.04 -13.16
N THR A 125 -14.36 -17.04 -12.77
CA THR A 125 -14.69 -18.18 -13.66
C THR A 125 -15.38 -17.74 -14.95
N ARG A 126 -16.02 -16.56 -14.92
CA ARG A 126 -16.69 -15.96 -16.08
C ARG A 126 -15.82 -14.95 -16.84
N HIS A 127 -14.54 -14.81 -16.44
CA HIS A 127 -13.62 -13.82 -17.01
C HIS A 127 -14.17 -12.41 -17.02
N THR A 128 -14.99 -12.09 -16.02
CA THR A 128 -15.65 -10.79 -15.91
C THR A 128 -14.78 -9.86 -15.06
N PRO A 129 -14.40 -8.68 -15.54
CA PRO A 129 -13.57 -7.76 -14.78
C PRO A 129 -14.31 -7.21 -13.56
N PHE A 130 -13.62 -7.15 -12.43
CA PHE A 130 -14.18 -6.60 -11.19
C PHE A 130 -13.11 -5.92 -10.32
N VAL A 131 -13.58 -5.11 -9.38
CA VAL A 131 -12.79 -4.42 -8.35
C VAL A 131 -13.39 -4.75 -7.00
N VAL A 132 -12.55 -5.17 -6.06
CA VAL A 132 -12.95 -5.44 -4.67
C VAL A 132 -12.70 -4.19 -3.83
N VAL A 133 -13.65 -3.83 -2.97
CA VAL A 133 -13.53 -2.75 -1.99
C VAL A 133 -13.80 -3.33 -0.60
N ASP A 134 -12.84 -3.17 0.30
CA ASP A 134 -12.97 -3.60 1.70
C ASP A 134 -12.12 -2.68 2.59
N ASP A 135 -12.59 -2.36 3.78
CA ASP A 135 -11.89 -1.48 4.73
C ASP A 135 -10.81 -2.20 5.55
N ASN A 136 -10.91 -3.53 5.65
CA ASN A 136 -9.96 -4.35 6.39
C ASN A 136 -8.74 -4.73 5.53
N PRO A 137 -7.54 -4.17 5.80
CA PRO A 137 -6.36 -4.46 5.00
C PRO A 137 -5.90 -5.92 5.10
N SER A 138 -6.30 -6.66 6.15
CA SER A 138 -5.87 -8.05 6.35
C SER A 138 -6.52 -9.04 5.37
N VAL A 139 -7.63 -8.66 4.72
CA VAL A 139 -8.26 -9.50 3.69
C VAL A 139 -7.45 -9.55 2.40
N PHE A 140 -6.60 -8.54 2.15
CA PHE A 140 -5.73 -8.46 0.98
C PHE A 140 -4.36 -9.09 1.24
N ASN A 141 -4.38 -10.31 1.78
CA ASN A 141 -3.21 -11.13 2.09
C ASN A 141 -2.48 -11.63 0.83
N GLU A 142 -1.44 -12.45 1.02
CA GLU A 142 -0.65 -13.00 -0.09
C GLU A 142 -1.49 -13.86 -1.04
N ASP A 143 -2.42 -14.66 -0.52
CA ASP A 143 -3.31 -15.51 -1.32
C ASP A 143 -4.23 -14.67 -2.23
N PHE A 144 -4.76 -13.56 -1.69
CA PHE A 144 -5.54 -12.62 -2.48
C PHE A 144 -4.70 -11.97 -3.58
N ARG A 145 -3.49 -11.51 -3.25
CA ARG A 145 -2.58 -10.85 -4.19
C ARG A 145 -2.09 -11.80 -5.29
N ALA A 146 -1.91 -13.07 -4.98
CA ALA A 146 -1.52 -14.10 -5.95
C ALA A 146 -2.55 -14.28 -7.09
N ARG A 147 -3.82 -13.94 -6.84
CA ARG A 147 -4.90 -13.97 -7.86
C ARG A 147 -4.87 -12.76 -8.80
N HIS A 148 -4.04 -11.76 -8.55
CA HIS A 148 -3.95 -10.51 -9.32
C HIS A 148 -5.27 -9.75 -9.47
N TRP A 149 -6.19 -9.92 -8.54
CA TRP A 149 -7.46 -9.20 -8.51
C TRP A 149 -7.24 -7.72 -8.19
N LYS A 150 -8.04 -6.88 -8.80
CA LYS A 150 -7.99 -5.44 -8.54
C LYS A 150 -8.74 -5.12 -7.27
N TYR A 151 -8.16 -4.27 -6.41
CA TYR A 151 -8.77 -3.94 -5.13
C TYR A 151 -8.46 -2.52 -4.68
N ILE A 152 -9.33 -2.03 -3.81
CA ILE A 152 -9.13 -0.78 -3.06
C ILE A 152 -9.36 -1.08 -1.58
N CYS A 153 -8.35 -0.80 -0.75
CA CYS A 153 -8.49 -0.83 0.70
C CYS A 153 -9.10 0.51 1.14
N GLY A 154 -10.34 0.47 1.62
CA GLY A 154 -11.08 1.65 2.09
C GLY A 154 -12.54 1.35 2.34
N ASP A 155 -13.20 2.25 3.07
CA ASP A 155 -14.60 2.16 3.40
C ASP A 155 -15.47 2.51 2.19
N ALA A 156 -16.26 1.54 1.72
CA ALA A 156 -17.14 1.68 0.56
C ALA A 156 -18.29 2.69 0.78
N SER A 157 -18.55 3.13 2.00
CA SER A 157 -19.54 4.18 2.28
C SER A 157 -19.08 5.57 1.81
N HIS A 158 -17.78 5.77 1.59
CA HIS A 158 -17.23 7.04 1.14
C HIS A 158 -17.27 7.18 -0.38
N ASP A 159 -17.84 8.27 -0.87
CA ASP A 159 -17.98 8.58 -2.31
C ASP A 159 -16.64 8.58 -3.06
N GLU A 160 -15.57 9.00 -2.38
CA GLU A 160 -14.21 8.99 -2.93
C GLU A 160 -13.75 7.57 -3.27
N ILE A 161 -14.01 6.60 -2.39
CA ILE A 161 -13.63 5.19 -2.58
C ILE A 161 -14.39 4.59 -3.77
N LEU A 162 -15.70 4.82 -3.86
CA LEU A 162 -16.51 4.38 -4.99
C LEU A 162 -16.07 5.04 -6.31
N THR A 163 -15.68 6.31 -6.26
CA THR A 163 -15.14 7.02 -7.42
C THR A 163 -13.82 6.43 -7.89
N ARG A 164 -12.91 6.13 -6.96
CA ARG A 164 -11.64 5.43 -7.24
C ARG A 164 -11.86 4.02 -7.77
N ALA A 165 -12.92 3.33 -7.32
CA ALA A 165 -13.34 2.03 -7.86
C ALA A 165 -13.92 2.11 -9.28
N GLY A 166 -14.06 3.31 -9.86
CA GLY A 166 -14.55 3.51 -11.22
C GLY A 166 -16.05 3.40 -11.35
N ILE A 167 -16.83 3.79 -10.35
CA ILE A 167 -18.30 3.65 -10.34
C ILE A 167 -18.99 4.27 -11.56
N LYS A 168 -18.42 5.33 -12.15
CA LYS A 168 -18.98 6.00 -13.33
C LYS A 168 -18.85 5.18 -14.62
N THR A 169 -17.89 4.25 -14.67
CA THR A 169 -17.61 3.38 -15.82
C THR A 169 -17.95 1.92 -15.54
N ALA A 170 -18.40 1.62 -14.32
CA ALA A 170 -18.80 0.29 -13.90
C ALA A 170 -20.13 -0.12 -14.53
N ARG A 171 -20.29 -1.41 -14.80
CA ARG A 171 -21.53 -2.05 -15.22
C ARG A 171 -22.50 -2.24 -14.06
N GLY A 172 -21.99 -2.56 -12.89
CA GLY A 172 -22.79 -2.80 -11.70
C GLY A 172 -21.97 -2.79 -10.41
N LEU A 173 -22.68 -2.70 -9.30
CA LEU A 173 -22.12 -2.75 -7.97
C LEU A 173 -22.87 -3.77 -7.12
N THR A 174 -22.14 -4.54 -6.34
CA THR A 174 -22.71 -5.44 -5.33
C THR A 174 -22.18 -5.05 -3.96
N THR A 175 -23.07 -4.85 -3.00
CA THR A 175 -22.69 -4.59 -1.60
C THR A 175 -23.11 -5.77 -0.71
N VAL A 176 -22.11 -6.33 -0.01
CA VAL A 176 -22.25 -7.52 0.87
C VAL A 176 -21.52 -7.29 2.19
N LEU A 177 -21.57 -6.06 2.68
CA LEU A 177 -20.98 -5.64 3.95
C LEU A 177 -21.68 -6.32 5.14
N PRO A 178 -21.04 -6.34 6.34
CA PRO A 178 -21.58 -7.02 7.51
C PRO A 178 -22.94 -6.51 7.98
N THR A 179 -23.18 -5.19 7.90
CA THR A 179 -24.40 -4.58 8.43
C THR A 179 -25.32 -4.05 7.31
N ASP A 180 -26.64 -4.07 7.59
CA ASP A 180 -27.64 -3.54 6.66
C ASP A 180 -27.54 -2.00 6.52
N ALA A 181 -27.08 -1.32 7.59
CA ALA A 181 -26.87 0.13 7.55
C ALA A 181 -25.77 0.52 6.56
N ASP A 182 -24.64 -0.18 6.59
CA ASP A 182 -23.52 0.07 5.66
C ASP A 182 -23.92 -0.26 4.22
N ASN A 183 -24.62 -1.38 4.00
CA ASN A 183 -25.15 -1.75 2.69
C ASN A 183 -26.11 -0.70 2.16
N LEU A 184 -27.02 -0.19 3.00
CA LEU A 184 -27.96 0.87 2.62
C LEU A 184 -27.21 2.16 2.24
N TYR A 185 -26.19 2.53 3.01
CA TYR A 185 -25.39 3.71 2.75
C TYR A 185 -24.65 3.62 1.40
N VAL A 186 -24.03 2.48 1.13
CA VAL A 186 -23.38 2.22 -0.17
C VAL A 186 -24.39 2.32 -1.32
N VAL A 187 -25.60 1.77 -1.15
CA VAL A 187 -26.68 1.87 -2.18
C VAL A 187 -27.02 3.33 -2.46
N LEU A 188 -27.18 4.16 -1.41
CA LEU A 188 -27.50 5.58 -1.55
C LEU A 188 -26.36 6.33 -2.28
N SER A 189 -25.12 6.19 -1.82
CA SER A 189 -23.96 6.81 -2.44
C SER A 189 -23.80 6.37 -3.91
N ALA A 190 -23.91 5.07 -4.17
CA ALA A 190 -23.79 4.53 -5.52
C ALA A 190 -24.87 5.07 -6.46
N ARG A 191 -26.12 5.19 -6.00
CA ARG A 191 -27.22 5.73 -6.79
C ARG A 191 -27.08 7.22 -7.08
N LEU A 192 -26.56 7.98 -6.11
CA LEU A 192 -26.26 9.41 -6.28
C LEU A 192 -25.12 9.63 -7.28
N LEU A 193 -24.05 8.83 -7.19
CA LEU A 193 -22.89 8.94 -8.08
C LEU A 193 -23.16 8.45 -9.50
N CYS A 194 -23.99 7.41 -9.65
CA CYS A 194 -24.34 6.82 -10.95
C CYS A 194 -25.81 6.39 -11.00
N PRO A 195 -26.72 7.27 -11.47
CA PRO A 195 -28.17 7.01 -11.46
C PRO A 195 -28.64 5.78 -12.23
N LYS A 196 -27.87 5.29 -13.21
CA LYS A 196 -28.24 4.14 -14.07
C LYS A 196 -27.54 2.84 -13.66
N LEU A 197 -26.72 2.85 -12.63
CA LEU A 197 -25.94 1.69 -12.22
C LEU A 197 -26.84 0.53 -11.77
N GLN A 198 -26.50 -0.69 -12.14
CA GLN A 198 -27.10 -1.88 -11.56
C GLN A 198 -26.54 -2.10 -10.15
N ILE A 199 -27.39 -2.04 -9.14
CA ILE A 199 -26.99 -2.18 -7.75
C ILE A 199 -27.68 -3.40 -7.15
N VAL A 200 -26.88 -4.36 -6.69
CA VAL A 200 -27.36 -5.54 -5.96
C VAL A 200 -26.89 -5.43 -4.51
N ALA A 201 -27.81 -5.50 -3.56
CA ALA A 201 -27.50 -5.36 -2.15
C ALA A 201 -27.88 -6.61 -1.37
N ARG A 202 -27.09 -6.92 -0.33
CA ARG A 202 -27.45 -7.91 0.68
C ARG A 202 -28.26 -7.24 1.77
N ALA A 203 -29.36 -7.89 2.18
CA ALA A 203 -30.11 -7.53 3.38
C ALA A 203 -30.24 -8.74 4.32
N SER A 204 -30.36 -8.51 5.61
CA SER A 204 -30.58 -9.54 6.61
C SER A 204 -32.07 -9.87 6.79
N ASP A 205 -32.97 -8.90 6.53
CA ASP A 205 -34.40 -9.05 6.68
C ASP A 205 -35.21 -8.31 5.58
N ASP A 206 -36.52 -8.52 5.59
CA ASP A 206 -37.43 -7.93 4.60
C ASP A 206 -37.60 -6.41 4.76
N ARG A 207 -37.48 -5.89 5.99
CA ARG A 207 -37.57 -4.45 6.28
C ARG A 207 -36.35 -3.71 5.70
N ALA A 208 -35.15 -4.25 5.90
CA ALA A 208 -33.93 -3.74 5.31
C ALA A 208 -33.98 -3.83 3.78
N SER A 209 -34.50 -4.95 3.23
CA SER A 209 -34.71 -5.13 1.79
C SER A 209 -35.57 -4.04 1.18
N GLN A 210 -36.71 -3.74 1.80
CA GLN A 210 -37.60 -2.67 1.33
C GLN A 210 -36.93 -1.29 1.33
N LYS A 211 -36.20 -0.96 2.40
CA LYS A 211 -35.45 0.30 2.49
C LYS A 211 -34.39 0.43 1.40
N MET A 212 -33.63 -0.63 1.16
CA MET A 212 -32.59 -0.64 0.11
C MET A 212 -33.18 -0.50 -1.28
N LEU A 213 -34.35 -1.13 -1.57
CA LEU A 213 -35.08 -0.92 -2.83
C LEU A 213 -35.53 0.53 -2.99
N GLN A 214 -36.09 1.13 -1.92
CA GLN A 214 -36.48 2.55 -1.91
C GLN A 214 -35.30 3.50 -2.09
N ALA A 215 -34.12 3.13 -1.54
CA ALA A 215 -32.87 3.86 -1.71
C ALA A 215 -32.29 3.74 -3.13
N GLY A 216 -32.84 2.87 -3.97
CA GLY A 216 -32.42 2.74 -5.36
C GLY A 216 -31.61 1.49 -5.68
N ALA A 217 -31.57 0.48 -4.84
CA ALA A 217 -31.04 -0.83 -5.22
C ALA A 217 -31.88 -1.42 -6.36
N THR A 218 -31.24 -1.99 -7.37
CA THR A 218 -31.92 -2.67 -8.48
C THR A 218 -32.47 -4.00 -8.03
N ARG A 219 -31.73 -4.69 -7.16
CA ARG A 219 -32.13 -5.97 -6.52
C ARG A 219 -31.58 -6.05 -5.11
N VAL A 220 -32.34 -6.69 -4.25
CA VAL A 220 -31.89 -7.00 -2.89
C VAL A 220 -32.05 -8.50 -2.65
N MET A 221 -31.08 -9.11 -2.01
CA MET A 221 -31.07 -10.52 -1.68
C MET A 221 -30.90 -10.72 -0.18
N ASN A 222 -31.73 -11.58 0.39
CA ASN A 222 -31.57 -12.12 1.73
C ASN A 222 -31.01 -13.54 1.61
N PRO A 223 -29.70 -13.76 1.87
CA PRO A 223 -29.07 -15.07 1.70
C PRO A 223 -29.62 -16.13 2.66
N LEU A 224 -29.98 -15.71 3.89
CA LEU A 224 -30.51 -16.61 4.91
C LEU A 224 -31.88 -17.16 4.51
N SER A 225 -32.81 -16.28 4.14
CA SER A 225 -34.14 -16.69 3.69
C SER A 225 -34.08 -17.54 2.43
N SER A 226 -33.28 -17.12 1.44
CA SER A 226 -33.10 -17.85 0.18
C SER A 226 -32.51 -19.25 0.42
N GLY A 227 -31.50 -19.34 1.30
CA GLY A 227 -30.88 -20.59 1.69
C GLY A 227 -31.85 -21.52 2.44
N ALA A 228 -32.58 -21.00 3.45
CA ALA A 228 -33.52 -21.74 4.24
C ALA A 228 -34.66 -22.31 3.37
N ILE A 229 -35.22 -21.49 2.46
CA ILE A 229 -36.27 -21.97 1.53
C ILE A 229 -35.72 -23.08 0.62
N ARG A 230 -34.52 -22.96 0.13
CA ARG A 230 -33.86 -23.98 -0.70
C ARG A 230 -33.64 -25.27 0.08
N MET A 231 -33.19 -25.19 1.32
CA MET A 231 -33.03 -26.35 2.19
C MET A 231 -34.39 -27.05 2.47
N ALA A 232 -35.45 -26.27 2.78
CA ALA A 232 -36.79 -26.80 2.98
C ALA A 232 -37.31 -27.53 1.74
N ARG A 233 -37.09 -26.99 0.54
CA ARG A 233 -37.46 -27.68 -0.70
C ARG A 233 -36.75 -29.00 -0.89
N PHE A 234 -35.46 -29.11 -0.56
CA PHE A 234 -34.73 -30.38 -0.60
C PHE A 234 -35.25 -31.40 0.43
N MET A 235 -35.68 -30.93 1.61
CA MET A 235 -36.27 -31.79 2.61
C MET A 235 -37.64 -32.35 2.18
N LEU A 236 -38.44 -31.54 1.49
CA LEU A 236 -39.76 -31.91 1.00
C LEU A 236 -39.73 -32.75 -0.27
N SER A 237 -38.70 -32.64 -1.06
CA SER A 237 -38.55 -33.36 -2.33
C SER A 237 -37.11 -33.86 -2.50
N PRO A 238 -36.72 -34.94 -1.79
CA PRO A 238 -35.34 -35.43 -1.79
C PRO A 238 -34.92 -36.13 -3.10
N SER A 239 -35.78 -36.24 -4.08
CA SER A 239 -35.58 -37.02 -5.31
C SER A 239 -35.52 -36.17 -6.62
N ILE A 240 -35.02 -34.95 -6.57
CA ILE A 240 -34.70 -34.17 -7.77
C ILE A 240 -33.28 -33.72 -7.76
#